data_01a00a8cd0b301cd2d403ca8468ee524
#
_entry.id   01a00a8cd0b301cd2d403ca8468ee524
#
_cell.length_a   1.000
_cell.length_b   1.000
_cell.length_c   1.000
_cell.angle_alpha   90.00
_cell.angle_beta   90.00
_cell.angle_gamma   90.00
#
_symmetry.space_group_name_H-M   'P 1'
#
loop_
_entity.id
_entity.type
_entity.pdbx_description
1 polymer ?
#
loop_
_entity_poly.entity_id
_entity_poly.type
_entity_poly.pdbx_seq_one_letter_code
_entity_poly.pdbx_strand_id
1 'polypeptide(L)'
;RLFYEISELSKLRIPTVSVIFGAATAGGAYQPGMSDYNIMVKNQAMVSLGGPPLVKMATGEDADAESLGGADMHTQISGLGDYLAQNEMDGIRICREVVSHLNWRKLGPEPKSNFAEPEHDPEDLLGMVSRDLKSPLDIREVIMRIVDGSLFEEFKPLYGPSVVCGWASIHGYPIGILGNNGALFSESAEKAAQFIQLCNQIDVPLLFLHNITGFIVGTDFEQGGITKNGSKMVNAVANSTVPHITVIVGASYGAGNYGMSGRAFGTKFTYIWPHSKIAVMGPAVMAGVMTI
;
A
#
# COMPACT_ATOMS: atom_id res chain seq x y z
N ARG A 1 13.86 -7.47 -4.18
CA ARG A 1 13.01 -6.32 -3.89
C ARG A 1 13.32 -5.73 -2.51
N LEU A 2 13.39 -6.54 -1.44
CA LEU A 2 13.60 -6.07 -0.06
C LEU A 2 14.84 -5.15 0.08
N PHE A 3 16.00 -5.54 -0.42
CA PHE A 3 17.23 -4.74 -0.33
C PHE A 3 17.13 -3.42 -1.08
N TYR A 4 16.46 -3.41 -2.22
CA TYR A 4 16.17 -2.20 -2.96
C TYR A 4 15.29 -1.25 -2.12
N GLU A 5 14.25 -1.76 -1.48
CA GLU A 5 13.34 -0.96 -0.65
C GLU A 5 14.07 -0.35 0.57
N ILE A 6 14.94 -1.11 1.25
CA ILE A 6 15.76 -0.58 2.34
C ILE A 6 16.69 0.54 1.85
N SER A 7 17.30 0.36 0.68
CA SER A 7 18.14 1.40 0.07
C SER A 7 17.34 2.66 -0.29
N GLU A 8 16.10 2.52 -0.78
CA GLU A 8 15.24 3.66 -1.07
C GLU A 8 14.80 4.39 0.22
N LEU A 9 14.55 3.66 1.33
CA LEU A 9 14.30 4.29 2.63
C LEU A 9 15.49 5.15 3.07
N SER A 10 16.70 4.61 2.98
CA SER A 10 17.94 5.34 3.30
C SER A 10 18.09 6.60 2.43
N LYS A 11 17.87 6.50 1.12
CA LYS A 11 17.88 7.63 0.19
C LYS A 11 16.86 8.72 0.56
N LEU A 12 15.69 8.32 1.04
CA LEU A 12 14.64 9.22 1.51
C LEU A 12 14.90 9.76 2.93
N ARG A 13 16.03 9.38 3.55
CA ARG A 13 16.39 9.73 4.93
C ARG A 13 15.36 9.24 5.96
N ILE A 14 14.73 8.10 5.67
CA ILE A 14 13.82 7.43 6.59
C ILE A 14 14.64 6.44 7.40
N PRO A 15 14.82 6.65 8.70
CA PRO A 15 15.64 5.79 9.54
C PRO A 15 15.04 4.41 9.70
N THR A 16 15.91 3.40 9.70
CA THR A 16 15.55 2.00 9.88
C THR A 16 16.19 1.44 11.14
N VAL A 17 15.43 0.70 11.94
CA VAL A 17 15.90 0.06 13.18
C VAL A 17 15.61 -1.43 13.10
N SER A 18 16.63 -2.25 13.22
CA SER A 18 16.51 -3.71 13.31
C SER A 18 16.71 -4.18 14.76
N VAL A 19 15.77 -4.96 15.25
CA VAL A 19 15.92 -5.69 16.52
C VAL A 19 16.00 -7.18 16.23
N ILE A 20 17.13 -7.79 16.51
CA ILE A 20 17.43 -9.16 16.14
C ILE A 20 17.20 -10.08 17.35
N PHE A 21 16.13 -10.88 17.28
CA PHE A 21 15.73 -11.83 18.32
C PHE A 21 16.16 -13.27 18.03
N GLY A 22 16.69 -13.54 16.85
CA GLY A 22 17.04 -14.88 16.42
C GLY A 22 18.02 -14.89 15.25
N ALA A 23 18.02 -15.97 14.48
CA ALA A 23 18.93 -16.13 13.36
C ALA A 23 18.51 -15.34 12.12
N ALA A 24 19.43 -14.56 11.59
CA ALA A 24 19.32 -13.84 10.31
C ALA A 24 20.52 -14.28 9.43
N THR A 25 20.30 -15.28 8.56
CA THR A 25 21.36 -15.89 7.75
C THR A 25 21.21 -15.63 6.26
N ALA A 26 22.32 -15.72 5.54
CA ALA A 26 22.40 -15.52 4.09
C ALA A 26 21.81 -14.16 3.67
N GLY A 27 20.80 -14.15 2.79
CA GLY A 27 20.09 -12.93 2.40
C GLY A 27 19.47 -12.17 3.58
N GLY A 28 19.03 -12.88 4.64
CA GLY A 28 18.50 -12.27 5.85
C GLY A 28 19.51 -11.44 6.64
N ALA A 29 20.79 -11.75 6.56
CA ALA A 29 21.86 -11.00 7.21
C ALA A 29 22.01 -9.57 6.67
N TYR A 30 21.61 -9.33 5.43
CA TYR A 30 21.68 -8.00 4.84
C TYR A 30 20.61 -7.04 5.35
N GLN A 31 19.50 -7.52 5.93
CA GLN A 31 18.51 -6.64 6.55
C GLN A 31 19.14 -5.82 7.69
N PRO A 32 19.68 -6.42 8.75
CA PRO A 32 20.43 -5.65 9.73
C PRO A 32 21.65 -4.94 9.13
N GLY A 33 22.38 -5.57 8.21
CA GLY A 33 23.55 -4.95 7.58
C GLY A 33 23.28 -3.66 6.80
N MET A 34 22.03 -3.43 6.40
CA MET A 34 21.58 -2.24 5.67
C MET A 34 20.72 -1.30 6.55
N SER A 35 20.42 -1.68 7.79
CA SER A 35 19.69 -0.84 8.73
C SER A 35 20.60 0.20 9.38
N ASP A 36 20.02 1.36 9.74
CA ASP A 36 20.75 2.44 10.39
C ASP A 36 21.10 2.12 11.85
N TYR A 37 20.27 1.31 12.50
CA TYR A 37 20.48 0.88 13.89
C TYR A 37 20.18 -0.59 14.07
N ASN A 38 21.08 -1.30 14.76
CA ASN A 38 20.97 -2.73 15.04
C ASN A 38 21.05 -3.01 16.54
N ILE A 39 20.01 -3.62 17.06
CA ILE A 39 19.92 -4.06 18.46
C ILE A 39 19.94 -5.58 18.47
N MET A 40 20.94 -6.19 19.09
CA MET A 40 21.12 -7.63 19.11
C MET A 40 20.83 -8.19 20.49
N VAL A 41 19.97 -9.21 20.56
CA VAL A 41 19.62 -9.86 21.84
C VAL A 41 20.66 -10.94 22.16
N LYS A 42 21.28 -10.80 23.31
CA LYS A 42 22.35 -11.69 23.79
C LYS A 42 21.90 -13.16 23.84
N ASN A 43 22.75 -14.06 23.39
CA ASN A 43 22.52 -15.51 23.35
C ASN A 43 21.32 -15.96 22.47
N GLN A 44 20.74 -15.05 21.69
CA GLN A 44 19.61 -15.35 20.80
C GLN A 44 19.87 -14.84 19.38
N ALA A 45 20.33 -13.59 19.24
CA ALA A 45 20.61 -12.99 17.95
C ALA A 45 21.85 -13.64 17.31
N MET A 46 21.68 -14.05 16.07
CA MET A 46 22.77 -14.56 15.24
C MET A 46 22.63 -13.99 13.84
N VAL A 47 23.66 -13.32 13.35
CA VAL A 47 23.71 -12.78 11.99
C VAL A 47 24.95 -13.32 11.28
N SER A 48 24.77 -14.00 10.15
CA SER A 48 25.90 -14.52 9.38
C SER A 48 25.52 -14.74 7.91
N LEU A 49 26.47 -14.64 7.01
CA LEU A 49 26.24 -14.96 5.58
C LEU A 49 26.09 -16.47 5.36
N GLY A 50 26.67 -17.28 6.24
CA GLY A 50 26.49 -18.73 6.25
C GLY A 50 26.58 -19.27 7.67
N GLY A 51 25.67 -20.15 8.05
CA GLY A 51 25.72 -20.83 9.37
C GLY A 51 26.85 -21.85 9.45
N PRO A 52 27.17 -22.38 10.67
CA PRO A 52 28.28 -23.31 10.90
C PRO A 52 28.34 -24.49 9.91
N PRO A 53 27.23 -25.15 9.54
CA PRO A 53 27.28 -26.24 8.56
C PRO A 53 27.78 -25.81 7.17
N LEU A 54 27.38 -24.61 6.73
CA LEU A 54 27.83 -24.09 5.43
C LEU A 54 29.30 -23.71 5.48
N VAL A 55 29.75 -23.07 6.55
CA VAL A 55 31.17 -22.73 6.77
C VAL A 55 32.03 -23.98 6.73
N LYS A 56 31.61 -25.04 7.47
CA LYS A 56 32.31 -26.32 7.45
C LYS A 56 32.43 -26.94 6.06
N MET A 57 31.35 -26.91 5.30
CA MET A 57 31.34 -27.48 3.95
C MET A 57 32.17 -26.66 2.95
N ALA A 58 32.19 -25.34 3.10
CA ALA A 58 32.87 -24.44 2.19
C ALA A 58 34.36 -24.27 2.48
N THR A 59 34.75 -24.28 3.76
CA THR A 59 36.13 -23.94 4.20
C THR A 59 36.81 -25.05 5.00
N GLY A 60 36.08 -26.05 5.48
CA GLY A 60 36.54 -27.07 6.41
C GLY A 60 36.64 -26.64 7.86
N GLU A 61 36.28 -25.40 8.18
CA GLU A 61 36.32 -24.82 9.52
C GLU A 61 35.14 -25.32 10.39
N ASP A 62 35.46 -25.78 11.60
CA ASP A 62 34.41 -26.03 12.64
C ASP A 62 34.17 -24.77 13.43
N ALA A 63 33.20 -23.96 12.93
CA ALA A 63 32.82 -22.70 13.55
C ALA A 63 31.74 -22.88 14.62
N ASP A 64 31.90 -22.23 15.77
CA ASP A 64 30.84 -22.07 16.76
C ASP A 64 29.89 -20.95 16.36
N ALA A 65 28.59 -21.14 16.60
CA ALA A 65 27.55 -20.20 16.16
C ALA A 65 27.70 -18.81 16.79
N GLU A 66 27.98 -18.74 18.11
CA GLU A 66 28.14 -17.47 18.83
C GLU A 66 29.41 -16.72 18.39
N SER A 67 30.51 -17.41 18.20
CA SER A 67 31.74 -16.79 17.71
C SER A 67 31.67 -16.40 16.24
N LEU A 68 30.85 -17.10 15.43
CA LEU A 68 30.65 -16.82 14.02
C LEU A 68 29.73 -15.62 13.77
N GLY A 69 28.66 -15.49 14.53
CA GLY A 69 27.60 -14.50 14.24
C GLY A 69 26.78 -14.06 15.44
N GLY A 70 27.23 -14.34 16.67
CA GLY A 70 26.48 -13.99 17.89
C GLY A 70 26.50 -12.51 18.23
N ALA A 71 25.62 -12.14 19.15
CA ALA A 71 25.41 -10.75 19.54
C ALA A 71 26.68 -10.09 20.14
N ASP A 72 27.38 -10.81 21.03
CA ASP A 72 28.61 -10.30 21.65
C ASP A 72 29.71 -10.06 20.59
N MET A 73 29.87 -10.97 19.64
CA MET A 73 30.85 -10.82 18.56
C MET A 73 30.53 -9.60 17.69
N HIS A 74 29.27 -9.46 17.28
CA HIS A 74 28.87 -8.37 16.39
C HIS A 74 28.89 -6.99 17.06
N THR A 75 28.62 -6.91 18.36
CA THR A 75 28.65 -5.64 19.09
C THR A 75 30.05 -5.22 19.52
N GLN A 76 31.00 -6.15 19.63
CA GLN A 76 32.34 -5.87 20.13
C GLN A 76 33.44 -5.93 19.08
N ILE A 77 33.26 -6.77 18.03
CA ILE A 77 34.33 -7.05 17.05
C ILE A 77 33.97 -6.57 15.66
N SER A 78 32.84 -6.98 15.09
CA SER A 78 32.52 -6.64 13.71
C SER A 78 31.85 -5.27 13.55
N GLY A 79 31.25 -4.74 14.61
CA GLY A 79 30.53 -3.48 14.58
C GLY A 79 29.19 -3.50 13.85
N LEU A 80 28.66 -4.68 13.53
CA LEU A 80 27.32 -4.80 12.96
C LEU A 80 26.23 -4.48 13.97
N GLY A 81 26.42 -4.91 15.23
CA GLY A 81 25.50 -4.60 16.32
C GLY A 81 25.85 -3.29 16.99
N ASP A 82 24.93 -2.35 17.07
CA ASP A 82 25.12 -1.06 17.74
C ASP A 82 24.82 -1.15 19.24
N TYR A 83 23.85 -2.01 19.60
CA TYR A 83 23.40 -2.20 20.98
C TYR A 83 23.27 -3.68 21.31
N LEU A 84 23.74 -4.05 22.50
CA LEU A 84 23.58 -5.37 23.08
C LEU A 84 22.44 -5.37 24.10
N ALA A 85 21.34 -6.03 23.78
CA ALA A 85 20.21 -6.22 24.69
C ALA A 85 20.37 -7.51 25.50
N GLN A 86 20.05 -7.48 26.80
CA GLN A 86 20.19 -8.65 27.67
C GLN A 86 19.09 -9.70 27.46
N ASN A 87 17.93 -9.30 26.99
CA ASN A 87 16.78 -10.13 26.63
C ASN A 87 15.86 -9.39 25.68
N GLU A 88 14.78 -10.02 25.24
CA GLU A 88 13.83 -9.46 24.28
C GLU A 88 13.18 -8.14 24.76
N MET A 89 12.78 -8.09 26.03
CA MET A 89 12.17 -6.87 26.61
C MET A 89 13.16 -5.72 26.66
N ASP A 90 14.42 -6.00 26.96
CA ASP A 90 15.49 -5.00 26.90
C ASP A 90 15.74 -4.53 25.47
N GLY A 91 15.67 -5.44 24.49
CA GLY A 91 15.74 -5.10 23.07
C GLY A 91 14.65 -4.11 22.64
N ILE A 92 13.41 -4.34 23.09
CA ILE A 92 12.29 -3.43 22.82
C ILE A 92 12.50 -2.09 23.55
N ARG A 93 12.99 -2.11 24.80
CA ARG A 93 13.29 -0.87 25.54
C ARG A 93 14.32 -0.02 24.80
N ILE A 94 15.44 -0.62 24.39
CA ILE A 94 16.49 0.07 23.63
C ILE A 94 15.96 0.60 22.29
N CYS A 95 15.15 -0.19 21.58
CA CYS A 95 14.51 0.23 20.33
C CYS A 95 13.67 1.49 20.55
N ARG A 96 12.87 1.56 21.60
CA ARG A 96 12.05 2.73 21.94
C ARG A 96 12.93 3.96 22.25
N GLU A 97 14.05 3.76 22.93
CA GLU A 97 15.02 4.83 23.20
C GLU A 97 15.65 5.34 21.91
N VAL A 98 16.12 4.45 21.02
CA VAL A 98 16.63 4.83 19.70
C VAL A 98 15.59 5.64 18.93
N VAL A 99 14.37 5.14 18.83
CA VAL A 99 13.28 5.82 18.10
C VAL A 99 13.00 7.20 18.71
N SER A 100 13.10 7.37 20.02
CA SER A 100 12.87 8.68 20.68
C SER A 100 13.90 9.76 20.30
N HIS A 101 15.09 9.34 19.86
CA HIS A 101 16.16 10.26 19.45
C HIS A 101 16.15 10.58 17.95
N LEU A 102 15.38 9.83 17.14
CA LEU A 102 15.41 9.99 15.67
C LEU A 102 14.82 11.32 15.20
N ASN A 103 14.10 12.04 16.04
CA ASN A 103 13.39 13.28 15.69
C ASN A 103 12.55 13.13 14.40
N TRP A 104 12.06 11.89 14.17
CA TRP A 104 11.28 11.55 13.01
C TRP A 104 9.83 12.01 13.19
N ARG A 105 9.25 12.57 12.12
CA ARG A 105 7.86 13.00 12.09
C ARG A 105 7.07 12.12 11.13
N LYS A 106 5.86 11.77 11.53
CA LYS A 106 4.88 11.19 10.62
C LYS A 106 4.58 12.19 9.49
N LEU A 107 4.56 11.72 8.25
CA LEU A 107 4.05 12.47 7.11
C LEU A 107 2.52 12.35 7.06
N GLY A 108 1.89 13.40 6.55
CA GLY A 108 0.44 13.46 6.43
C GLY A 108 -0.25 14.12 7.62
N PRO A 109 -1.52 14.44 7.47
CA PRO A 109 -2.31 15.13 8.48
C PRO A 109 -2.56 14.25 9.71
N GLU A 110 -2.63 14.88 10.88
CA GLU A 110 -2.98 14.21 12.12
C GLU A 110 -4.48 13.85 12.16
N PRO A 111 -4.86 12.71 12.74
CA PRO A 111 -6.25 12.34 12.90
C PRO A 111 -6.94 13.25 13.93
N LYS A 112 -8.21 13.54 13.70
CA LYS A 112 -9.04 14.21 14.69
C LYS A 112 -9.35 13.24 15.83
N SER A 113 -9.21 13.68 17.07
CA SER A 113 -9.49 12.86 18.26
C SER A 113 -10.97 12.52 18.44
N ASN A 114 -11.85 13.38 17.94
CA ASN A 114 -13.29 13.20 17.98
C ASN A 114 -13.79 13.00 16.56
N PHE A 115 -14.39 11.87 16.29
CA PHE A 115 -15.07 11.54 15.04
C PHE A 115 -16.42 10.90 15.35
N ALA A 116 -17.36 11.01 14.44
CA ALA A 116 -18.66 10.37 14.53
C ALA A 116 -18.67 9.08 13.72
N GLU A 117 -19.33 8.05 14.23
CA GLU A 117 -19.61 6.84 13.43
C GLU A 117 -20.46 7.20 12.20
N PRO A 118 -20.43 6.42 11.12
CA PRO A 118 -21.30 6.62 9.98
C PRO A 118 -22.78 6.66 10.41
N GLU A 119 -23.55 7.58 9.83
CA GLU A 119 -25.02 7.65 10.06
C GLU A 119 -25.77 6.50 9.38
N HIS A 120 -25.20 5.97 8.28
CA HIS A 120 -25.71 4.81 7.57
C HIS A 120 -25.06 3.52 8.11
N ASP A 121 -25.87 2.48 8.31
CA ASP A 121 -25.40 1.21 8.88
C ASP A 121 -24.37 0.53 7.98
N PRO A 122 -23.13 0.30 8.46
CA PRO A 122 -22.11 -0.44 7.70
C PRO A 122 -22.51 -1.89 7.37
N GLU A 123 -23.39 -2.52 8.15
CA GLU A 123 -23.86 -3.89 7.88
C GLU A 123 -24.66 -3.99 6.57
N ASP A 124 -25.27 -2.90 6.11
CA ASP A 124 -25.93 -2.83 4.81
C ASP A 124 -24.99 -3.18 3.64
N LEU A 125 -23.66 -2.95 3.80
CA LEU A 125 -22.66 -3.28 2.78
C LEU A 125 -22.71 -4.75 2.38
N LEU A 126 -23.12 -5.64 3.27
CA LEU A 126 -23.22 -7.08 3.00
C LEU A 126 -24.25 -7.42 1.91
N GLY A 127 -25.26 -6.57 1.72
CA GLY A 127 -26.34 -6.75 0.74
C GLY A 127 -26.26 -5.85 -0.49
N MET A 128 -25.43 -4.84 -0.50
CA MET A 128 -25.44 -3.78 -1.52
C MET A 128 -24.86 -4.19 -2.87
N VAL A 129 -23.83 -5.03 -2.88
CA VAL A 129 -23.20 -5.46 -4.12
C VAL A 129 -23.88 -6.70 -4.66
N SER A 130 -24.57 -6.54 -5.78
CA SER A 130 -25.21 -7.65 -6.48
C SER A 130 -24.19 -8.66 -7.01
N ARG A 131 -24.57 -9.93 -7.03
CA ARG A 131 -23.84 -10.98 -7.75
C ARG A 131 -23.83 -10.74 -9.26
N ASP A 132 -24.84 -10.06 -9.77
CA ASP A 132 -24.88 -9.55 -11.14
C ASP A 132 -24.24 -8.16 -11.18
N LEU A 133 -23.00 -8.11 -11.66
CA LEU A 133 -22.24 -6.87 -11.82
C LEU A 133 -22.82 -5.90 -12.87
N LYS A 134 -23.89 -6.29 -13.57
CA LYS A 134 -24.66 -5.38 -14.43
C LYS A 134 -25.67 -4.54 -13.65
N SER A 135 -26.01 -4.96 -12.42
CA SER A 135 -26.87 -4.16 -11.55
C SER A 135 -26.10 -2.90 -11.14
N PRO A 136 -26.69 -1.71 -11.36
CA PRO A 136 -26.03 -0.45 -10.99
C PRO A 136 -25.82 -0.36 -9.48
N LEU A 137 -24.65 0.04 -9.07
CA LEU A 137 -24.31 0.43 -7.71
C LEU A 137 -23.77 1.85 -7.76
N ASP A 138 -24.38 2.77 -7.04
CA ASP A 138 -23.77 4.07 -6.81
C ASP A 138 -22.71 3.93 -5.71
N ILE A 139 -21.47 4.17 -6.05
CA ILE A 139 -20.34 4.03 -5.11
C ILE A 139 -20.44 4.98 -3.92
N ARG A 140 -21.24 6.05 -4.03
CA ARG A 140 -21.52 6.96 -2.91
C ARG A 140 -22.19 6.24 -1.75
N GLU A 141 -23.03 5.26 -2.05
CA GLU A 141 -23.69 4.44 -1.03
C GLU A 141 -22.69 3.65 -0.17
N VAL A 142 -21.61 3.17 -0.80
CA VAL A 142 -20.51 2.52 -0.08
C VAL A 142 -19.75 3.56 0.74
N ILE A 143 -19.43 4.71 0.15
CA ILE A 143 -18.69 5.78 0.82
C ILE A 143 -19.41 6.24 2.09
N MET A 144 -20.71 6.51 2.01
CA MET A 144 -21.51 7.02 3.13
C MET A 144 -21.58 6.06 4.33
N ARG A 145 -21.27 4.76 4.12
CA ARG A 145 -21.26 3.73 5.17
C ARG A 145 -19.90 3.46 5.79
N ILE A 146 -18.85 4.11 5.29
CA ILE A 146 -17.48 3.88 5.78
C ILE A 146 -16.80 5.16 6.27
N VAL A 147 -17.38 6.33 6.00
CA VAL A 147 -16.79 7.63 6.38
C VAL A 147 -17.43 8.19 7.62
N ASP A 148 -16.67 8.92 8.41
CA ASP A 148 -17.07 9.55 9.65
C ASP A 148 -18.30 10.44 9.45
N GLY A 149 -19.37 10.21 10.26
CA GLY A 149 -20.63 10.94 10.20
C GLY A 149 -21.30 10.90 8.83
N SER A 150 -20.97 9.94 7.98
CA SER A 150 -21.42 9.87 6.58
C SER A 150 -21.16 11.18 5.80
N LEU A 151 -20.10 11.90 6.14
CA LEU A 151 -19.73 13.17 5.53
C LEU A 151 -18.72 12.97 4.40
N PHE A 152 -19.14 13.28 3.18
CA PHE A 152 -18.32 13.19 1.98
C PHE A 152 -18.44 14.48 1.17
N GLU A 153 -17.31 15.19 1.01
CA GLU A 153 -17.23 16.41 0.19
C GLU A 153 -16.78 16.04 -1.22
N GLU A 154 -17.73 15.90 -2.14
CA GLU A 154 -17.45 15.47 -3.49
C GLU A 154 -16.76 16.56 -4.32
N PHE A 155 -15.63 16.21 -4.93
CA PHE A 155 -14.88 17.06 -5.85
C PHE A 155 -15.45 16.95 -7.27
N LYS A 156 -15.78 18.10 -7.87
CA LYS A 156 -16.32 18.20 -9.23
C LYS A 156 -17.50 17.25 -9.52
N PRO A 157 -18.60 17.32 -8.75
CA PRO A 157 -19.71 16.37 -8.91
C PRO A 157 -20.40 16.43 -10.28
N LEU A 158 -20.32 17.56 -10.98
CA LEU A 158 -20.93 17.77 -12.30
C LEU A 158 -20.02 17.40 -13.48
N TYR A 159 -18.73 17.14 -13.25
CA TYR A 159 -17.76 16.80 -14.31
C TYR A 159 -17.26 15.36 -14.12
N GLY A 160 -17.26 14.58 -15.20
CA GLY A 160 -16.81 13.18 -15.17
C GLY A 160 -17.54 12.31 -14.14
N PRO A 161 -18.89 12.20 -14.18
CA PRO A 161 -19.68 11.62 -13.09
C PRO A 161 -19.49 10.11 -12.91
N SER A 162 -18.86 9.41 -13.85
CA SER A 162 -18.55 8.00 -13.70
C SER A 162 -17.37 7.73 -12.72
N VAL A 163 -16.63 8.78 -12.35
CA VAL A 163 -15.72 8.76 -11.21
C VAL A 163 -16.25 9.70 -10.13
N VAL A 164 -16.46 9.15 -8.95
CA VAL A 164 -16.80 9.86 -7.73
C VAL A 164 -15.51 10.01 -6.94
N CYS A 165 -15.09 11.24 -6.67
CA CYS A 165 -13.93 11.48 -5.82
C CYS A 165 -14.18 12.68 -4.91
N GLY A 166 -13.57 12.68 -3.74
CA GLY A 166 -13.78 13.72 -2.74
C GLY A 166 -13.07 13.46 -1.44
N TRP A 167 -13.27 14.38 -0.52
CA TRP A 167 -12.65 14.43 0.79
C TRP A 167 -13.55 13.84 1.86
N ALA A 168 -12.97 13.07 2.77
CA ALA A 168 -13.67 12.49 3.92
C ALA A 168 -12.69 12.27 5.07
N SER A 169 -13.18 11.70 6.15
CA SER A 169 -12.38 11.12 7.23
C SER A 169 -12.87 9.71 7.55
N ILE A 170 -11.97 8.84 8.00
CA ILE A 170 -12.28 7.51 8.52
C ILE A 170 -11.56 7.36 9.87
N HIS A 171 -12.31 7.16 10.94
CA HIS A 171 -11.81 7.16 12.33
C HIS A 171 -10.93 8.38 12.64
N GLY A 172 -11.35 9.54 12.18
CA GLY A 172 -10.64 10.81 12.33
C GLY A 172 -9.50 11.04 11.35
N TYR A 173 -9.06 10.03 10.58
CA TYR A 173 -7.99 10.19 9.60
C TYR A 173 -8.51 10.81 8.31
N PRO A 174 -8.01 11.98 7.89
CA PRO A 174 -8.35 12.56 6.60
C PRO A 174 -7.94 11.62 5.46
N ILE A 175 -8.80 11.49 4.47
CA ILE A 175 -8.59 10.61 3.33
C ILE A 175 -9.23 11.19 2.06
N GLY A 176 -8.55 11.03 0.94
CA GLY A 176 -9.13 11.22 -0.38
C GLY A 176 -9.72 9.91 -0.89
N ILE A 177 -10.96 9.91 -1.35
CA ILE A 177 -11.63 8.72 -1.84
C ILE A 177 -11.89 8.86 -3.34
N LEU A 178 -11.57 7.80 -4.10
CA LEU A 178 -11.96 7.66 -5.51
C LEU A 178 -12.76 6.38 -5.68
N GLY A 179 -13.94 6.48 -6.25
CA GLY A 179 -14.80 5.35 -6.57
C GLY A 179 -15.33 5.42 -8.00
N ASN A 180 -15.82 4.31 -8.52
CA ASN A 180 -16.33 4.23 -9.89
C ASN A 180 -17.78 3.82 -9.96
N ASN A 181 -18.50 4.46 -10.86
CA ASN A 181 -19.84 4.09 -11.30
C ASN A 181 -19.78 3.59 -12.76
N GLY A 182 -19.06 2.48 -13.00
CA GLY A 182 -18.93 1.85 -14.30
C GLY A 182 -17.66 2.22 -15.09
N ALA A 183 -17.80 2.56 -16.38
CA ALA A 183 -16.68 2.82 -17.28
C ALA A 183 -15.99 4.16 -16.97
N LEU A 184 -14.69 4.20 -17.28
CA LEU A 184 -13.88 5.43 -17.20
C LEU A 184 -13.93 6.15 -18.54
N PHE A 185 -14.38 7.41 -18.54
CA PHE A 185 -14.39 8.32 -19.69
C PHE A 185 -13.21 9.30 -19.61
N SER A 186 -12.96 10.06 -20.68
CA SER A 186 -11.88 11.04 -20.74
C SER A 186 -11.96 12.07 -19.62
N GLU A 187 -13.10 12.68 -19.42
CA GLU A 187 -13.35 13.68 -18.38
C GLU A 187 -13.24 13.08 -16.96
N SER A 188 -13.64 11.82 -16.81
CA SER A 188 -13.49 11.11 -15.54
C SER A 188 -12.03 10.84 -15.21
N ALA A 189 -11.22 10.49 -16.22
CA ALA A 189 -9.79 10.27 -16.06
C ALA A 189 -9.05 11.59 -15.72
N GLU A 190 -9.44 12.70 -16.33
CA GLU A 190 -8.87 14.01 -16.04
C GLU A 190 -9.22 14.49 -14.62
N LYS A 191 -10.48 14.33 -14.21
CA LYS A 191 -10.93 14.62 -12.84
C LYS A 191 -10.16 13.80 -11.81
N ALA A 192 -10.04 12.50 -12.03
CA ALA A 192 -9.30 11.61 -11.14
C ALA A 192 -7.81 11.97 -11.05
N ALA A 193 -7.16 12.23 -12.20
CA ALA A 193 -5.76 12.64 -12.22
C ALA A 193 -5.51 13.90 -11.40
N GLN A 194 -6.36 14.92 -11.57
CA GLN A 194 -6.27 16.15 -10.80
C GLN A 194 -6.49 15.90 -9.30
N PHE A 195 -7.50 15.12 -8.94
CA PHE A 195 -7.80 14.83 -7.53
C PHE A 195 -6.64 14.09 -6.82
N ILE A 196 -6.03 13.11 -7.50
CA ILE A 196 -4.84 12.40 -6.99
C ILE A 196 -3.71 13.39 -6.73
N GLN A 197 -3.46 14.33 -7.66
CA GLN A 197 -2.42 15.36 -7.49
C GLN A 197 -2.73 16.29 -6.31
N LEU A 198 -3.98 16.70 -6.12
CA LEU A 198 -4.38 17.51 -4.97
C LEU A 198 -4.15 16.80 -3.64
N CYS A 199 -4.47 15.49 -3.55
CA CYS A 199 -4.19 14.70 -2.36
C CYS A 199 -2.69 14.62 -2.06
N ASN A 200 -1.86 14.48 -3.11
CA ASN A 200 -0.41 14.47 -2.96
C ASN A 200 0.16 15.81 -2.48
N GLN A 201 -0.43 16.95 -2.87
CA GLN A 201 0.03 18.28 -2.43
C GLN A 201 -0.12 18.49 -0.93
N ILE A 202 -1.07 17.80 -0.30
CA ILE A 202 -1.39 17.96 1.13
C ILE A 202 -1.13 16.70 1.95
N ASP A 203 -0.40 15.73 1.39
CA ASP A 203 -0.03 14.45 2.01
C ASP A 203 -1.21 13.61 2.53
N VAL A 204 -2.38 13.72 1.91
CA VAL A 204 -3.58 12.96 2.29
C VAL A 204 -3.58 11.60 1.60
N PRO A 205 -3.71 10.48 2.36
CA PRO A 205 -3.80 9.12 1.80
C PRO A 205 -5.00 8.96 0.86
N LEU A 206 -4.93 7.98 -0.03
CA LEU A 206 -5.96 7.70 -1.03
C LEU A 206 -6.60 6.33 -0.82
N LEU A 207 -7.93 6.29 -0.82
CA LEU A 207 -8.75 5.08 -0.86
C LEU A 207 -9.37 4.94 -2.25
N PHE A 208 -9.09 3.82 -2.92
CA PHE A 208 -9.66 3.49 -4.22
C PHE A 208 -10.72 2.39 -4.06
N LEU A 209 -11.95 2.68 -4.49
CA LEU A 209 -13.08 1.76 -4.48
C LEU A 209 -13.41 1.33 -5.91
N HIS A 210 -13.04 0.10 -6.26
CA HIS A 210 -13.20 -0.38 -7.64
C HIS A 210 -14.59 -0.95 -7.89
N ASN A 211 -15.28 -0.34 -8.84
CA ASN A 211 -16.43 -0.92 -9.55
C ASN A 211 -16.33 -0.55 -11.04
N ILE A 212 -15.28 -1.06 -11.71
CA ILE A 212 -14.80 -0.60 -13.01
C ILE A 212 -15.06 -1.67 -14.06
N THR A 213 -15.73 -1.30 -15.14
CA THR A 213 -15.88 -2.16 -16.33
C THR A 213 -14.76 -1.96 -17.36
N GLY A 214 -13.84 -1.01 -17.12
CA GLY A 214 -12.70 -0.64 -17.97
C GLY A 214 -12.77 0.83 -18.40
N PHE A 215 -11.79 1.27 -19.18
CA PHE A 215 -11.93 2.49 -19.95
C PHE A 215 -12.92 2.28 -21.07
N ILE A 216 -13.71 3.30 -21.40
CA ILE A 216 -14.67 3.23 -22.52
C ILE A 216 -13.91 3.04 -23.84
N VAL A 217 -14.50 2.27 -24.74
CA VAL A 217 -13.95 1.97 -26.06
C VAL A 217 -14.90 2.39 -27.17
N GLY A 218 -14.37 2.73 -28.32
CA GLY A 218 -15.15 3.12 -29.51
C GLY A 218 -14.50 4.27 -30.25
N THR A 219 -14.80 4.41 -31.53
CA THR A 219 -14.18 5.39 -32.43
C THR A 219 -14.28 6.81 -31.90
N ASP A 220 -15.45 7.22 -31.46
CA ASP A 220 -15.68 8.59 -30.95
C ASP A 220 -14.86 8.87 -29.66
N PHE A 221 -14.71 7.87 -28.79
CA PHE A 221 -13.94 8.00 -27.58
C PHE A 221 -12.43 8.03 -27.84
N GLU A 222 -11.94 7.23 -28.79
CA GLU A 222 -10.53 7.30 -29.23
C GLU A 222 -10.21 8.63 -29.86
N GLN A 223 -11.08 9.14 -30.76
CA GLN A 223 -10.94 10.47 -31.36
C GLN A 223 -11.09 11.58 -30.31
N GLY A 224 -11.91 11.36 -29.26
CA GLY A 224 -12.05 12.23 -28.10
C GLY A 224 -10.88 12.20 -27.12
N GLY A 225 -9.84 11.35 -27.38
CA GLY A 225 -8.60 11.35 -26.63
C GLY A 225 -8.60 10.48 -25.38
N ILE A 226 -9.47 9.46 -25.29
CA ILE A 226 -9.56 8.56 -24.11
C ILE A 226 -8.22 7.94 -23.76
N THR A 227 -7.44 7.48 -24.74
CA THR A 227 -6.11 6.89 -24.51
C THR A 227 -5.16 7.92 -23.88
N LYS A 228 -5.16 9.17 -24.34
CA LYS A 228 -4.30 10.24 -23.81
C LYS A 228 -4.72 10.64 -22.39
N ASN A 229 -6.01 10.81 -22.15
CA ASN A 229 -6.54 11.21 -20.85
C ASN A 229 -6.46 10.06 -19.83
N GLY A 230 -6.75 8.84 -20.25
CA GLY A 230 -6.54 7.65 -19.43
C GLY A 230 -5.07 7.47 -18.99
N SER A 231 -4.12 7.74 -19.90
CA SER A 231 -2.70 7.67 -19.56
C SER A 231 -2.26 8.73 -18.53
N LYS A 232 -2.90 9.91 -18.51
CA LYS A 232 -2.67 10.93 -17.46
C LYS A 232 -3.11 10.41 -16.08
N MET A 233 -4.26 9.75 -16.00
CA MET A 233 -4.75 9.14 -14.76
C MET A 233 -3.81 8.04 -14.27
N VAL A 234 -3.39 7.12 -15.15
CA VAL A 234 -2.43 6.05 -14.83
C VAL A 234 -1.10 6.66 -14.36
N ASN A 235 -0.63 7.72 -15.02
CA ASN A 235 0.59 8.43 -14.63
C ASN A 235 0.46 9.09 -13.26
N ALA A 236 -0.69 9.72 -12.95
CA ALA A 236 -0.93 10.34 -11.64
C ALA A 236 -0.89 9.31 -10.51
N VAL A 237 -1.50 8.12 -10.73
CA VAL A 237 -1.43 7.01 -9.76
C VAL A 237 0.01 6.52 -9.58
N ALA A 238 0.74 6.31 -10.69
CA ALA A 238 2.11 5.77 -10.66
C ALA A 238 3.11 6.70 -9.95
N ASN A 239 2.90 8.02 -10.06
CA ASN A 239 3.77 9.04 -9.45
C ASN A 239 3.27 9.54 -8.09
N SER A 240 2.17 9.02 -7.59
CA SER A 240 1.65 9.38 -6.28
C SER A 240 2.57 8.89 -5.18
N THR A 241 2.86 9.77 -4.23
CA THR A 241 3.76 9.52 -3.09
C THR A 241 3.01 9.23 -1.80
N VAL A 242 1.70 9.54 -1.75
CA VAL A 242 0.86 9.24 -0.59
C VAL A 242 0.47 7.75 -0.54
N PRO A 243 0.19 7.19 0.65
CA PRO A 243 -0.27 5.81 0.76
C PRO A 243 -1.58 5.56 0.01
N HIS A 244 -1.65 4.45 -0.72
CA HIS A 244 -2.85 3.97 -1.37
C HIS A 244 -3.40 2.73 -0.69
N ILE A 245 -4.72 2.70 -0.51
CA ILE A 245 -5.48 1.51 -0.12
C ILE A 245 -6.49 1.25 -1.24
N THR A 246 -6.60 0.01 -1.67
CA THR A 246 -7.52 -0.38 -2.74
C THR A 246 -8.51 -1.42 -2.26
N VAL A 247 -9.79 -1.18 -2.47
CA VAL A 247 -10.87 -2.14 -2.21
C VAL A 247 -11.62 -2.41 -3.51
N ILE A 248 -11.61 -3.65 -3.94
CA ILE A 248 -12.36 -4.09 -5.13
C ILE A 248 -13.75 -4.51 -4.66
N VAL A 249 -14.71 -3.64 -4.88
CA VAL A 249 -16.09 -3.75 -4.43
C VAL A 249 -16.91 -4.57 -5.43
N GLY A 250 -16.69 -4.35 -6.73
CA GLY A 250 -17.40 -5.01 -7.80
C GLY A 250 -16.47 -5.51 -8.89
N ALA A 251 -16.59 -4.97 -10.10
CA ALA A 251 -15.68 -5.30 -11.21
C ALA A 251 -14.38 -4.50 -11.13
N SER A 252 -13.29 -5.08 -11.67
CA SER A 252 -12.03 -4.39 -11.92
C SER A 252 -11.39 -4.97 -13.18
N TYR A 253 -11.67 -4.35 -14.33
CA TYR A 253 -11.29 -4.89 -15.64
C TYR A 253 -10.27 -4.00 -16.36
N GLY A 254 -9.35 -4.69 -17.08
CA GLY A 254 -8.39 -4.08 -18.00
C GLY A 254 -7.50 -3.01 -17.38
N ALA A 255 -7.17 -2.02 -18.18
CA ALA A 255 -6.33 -0.88 -17.74
C ALA A 255 -7.03 0.03 -16.70
N GLY A 256 -8.34 -0.09 -16.52
CA GLY A 256 -9.06 0.57 -15.43
C GLY A 256 -8.55 0.17 -14.05
N ASN A 257 -8.12 -1.11 -13.89
CA ASN A 257 -7.44 -1.57 -12.68
C ASN A 257 -6.18 -0.75 -12.37
N TYR A 258 -5.40 -0.40 -13.39
CA TYR A 258 -4.18 0.40 -13.24
C TYR A 258 -4.48 1.85 -12.92
N GLY A 259 -5.46 2.46 -13.60
CA GLY A 259 -5.90 3.83 -13.35
C GLY A 259 -6.48 4.04 -11.95
N MET A 260 -6.97 2.98 -11.32
CA MET A 260 -7.52 3.01 -9.97
C MET A 260 -6.59 2.37 -8.92
N SER A 261 -5.29 2.42 -9.13
CA SER A 261 -4.28 1.90 -8.18
C SER A 261 -4.44 0.43 -7.85
N GLY A 262 -4.48 -0.42 -8.88
CA GLY A 262 -4.43 -1.87 -8.70
C GLY A 262 -3.09 -2.32 -8.11
N ARG A 263 -3.00 -3.58 -7.72
CA ARG A 263 -1.85 -4.18 -7.01
C ARG A 263 -0.49 -3.90 -7.66
N ALA A 264 -0.42 -3.76 -8.99
CA ALA A 264 0.82 -3.49 -9.72
C ALA A 264 1.39 -2.08 -9.45
N PHE A 265 0.57 -1.16 -8.93
CA PHE A 265 0.93 0.25 -8.70
C PHE A 265 1.34 0.57 -7.25
N GLY A 266 1.81 -0.43 -6.51
CA GLY A 266 2.40 -0.20 -5.20
C GLY A 266 1.43 0.15 -4.08
N THR A 267 0.13 -0.12 -4.27
CA THR A 267 -0.86 0.03 -3.19
C THR A 267 -0.41 -0.71 -1.93
N LYS A 268 -0.57 -0.09 -0.77
CA LYS A 268 -0.13 -0.64 0.52
C LYS A 268 -0.97 -1.85 0.91
N PHE A 269 -2.29 -1.76 0.69
CA PHE A 269 -3.23 -2.84 0.95
C PHE A 269 -4.21 -2.96 -0.21
N THR A 270 -4.53 -4.20 -0.59
CA THR A 270 -5.58 -4.52 -1.56
C THR A 270 -6.54 -5.51 -0.94
N TYR A 271 -7.80 -5.12 -0.86
CA TYR A 271 -8.90 -5.95 -0.38
C TYR A 271 -9.86 -6.26 -1.53
N ILE A 272 -10.47 -7.42 -1.48
CA ILE A 272 -11.40 -7.89 -2.52
C ILE A 272 -12.66 -8.41 -1.82
N TRP A 273 -13.82 -7.90 -2.22
CA TRP A 273 -15.10 -8.42 -1.74
C TRP A 273 -15.42 -9.78 -2.37
N PRO A 274 -16.19 -10.66 -1.70
CA PRO A 274 -16.39 -12.05 -2.14
C PRO A 274 -16.97 -12.21 -3.55
N HIS A 275 -17.76 -11.23 -4.02
CA HIS A 275 -18.40 -11.27 -5.35
C HIS A 275 -17.63 -10.49 -6.43
N SER A 276 -16.54 -9.85 -6.06
CA SER A 276 -15.74 -9.04 -6.98
C SER A 276 -15.07 -9.89 -8.06
N LYS A 277 -14.84 -9.28 -9.22
CA LYS A 277 -14.18 -9.93 -10.36
C LYS A 277 -13.06 -9.07 -10.88
N ILE A 278 -11.90 -9.71 -11.09
CA ILE A 278 -10.74 -9.10 -11.73
C ILE A 278 -10.45 -9.88 -13.02
N ALA A 279 -10.36 -9.19 -14.14
CA ALA A 279 -10.03 -9.78 -15.43
C ALA A 279 -9.50 -8.73 -16.41
N VAL A 280 -8.96 -9.18 -17.55
CA VAL A 280 -8.59 -8.28 -18.64
C VAL A 280 -9.82 -7.60 -19.24
N MET A 281 -10.94 -8.33 -19.33
CA MET A 281 -12.25 -7.83 -19.79
C MET A 281 -13.39 -8.63 -19.16
N GLY A 282 -14.60 -8.11 -19.25
CA GLY A 282 -15.78 -8.82 -18.74
C GLY A 282 -15.98 -10.18 -19.44
N PRO A 283 -16.45 -11.22 -18.73
CA PRO A 283 -16.52 -12.59 -19.26
C PRO A 283 -17.33 -12.71 -20.57
N ALA A 284 -18.45 -11.99 -20.67
CA ALA A 284 -19.28 -12.02 -21.89
C ALA A 284 -18.56 -11.38 -23.09
N VAL A 285 -17.81 -10.29 -22.85
CA VAL A 285 -17.01 -9.63 -23.89
C VAL A 285 -15.86 -10.55 -24.33
N MET A 286 -15.19 -11.19 -23.37
CA MET A 286 -14.12 -12.15 -23.67
C MET A 286 -14.63 -13.32 -24.52
N ALA A 287 -15.76 -13.92 -24.15
CA ALA A 287 -16.35 -14.98 -24.91
C ALA A 287 -16.70 -14.54 -26.35
N GLY A 288 -17.28 -13.33 -26.52
CA GLY A 288 -17.60 -12.78 -27.83
C GLY A 288 -16.36 -12.55 -28.70
N VAL A 289 -15.31 -11.98 -28.16
CA VAL A 289 -14.03 -11.74 -28.88
C VAL A 289 -13.39 -13.08 -29.33
N MET A 290 -13.47 -14.11 -28.50
CA MET A 290 -12.90 -15.43 -28.82
C MET A 290 -13.72 -16.23 -29.85
N THR A 291 -14.91 -15.77 -30.18
CA THR A 291 -15.77 -16.40 -31.21
C THR A 291 -15.69 -15.73 -32.58
N ILE A 292 -15.03 -14.62 -32.70
CA ILE A 292 -14.69 -13.91 -33.94
C ILE A 292 -13.38 -14.46 -34.49
#